data_eaaa72737c7263cc83112dc469330936
#
_entry.id   eaaa72737c7263cc83112dc469330936
#
_cell.length_a   1.000
_cell.length_b   1.000
_cell.length_c   1.000
_cell.angle_alpha   90.00
_cell.angle_beta   90.00
_cell.angle_gamma   90.00
#
_symmetry.space_group_name_H-M   'P 1'
#
loop_
_entity.id
_entity.type
_entity.pdbx_description
1 polymer ?
#
loop_
_entity_poly.entity_id
_entity_poly.type
_entity_poly.pdbx_seq_one_letter_code
_entity_poly.pdbx_strand_id
1 'polypeptide(L)'
;MEDKKGVKKYLKKWFPQNPLSYFGWLGFLGVFGLLFFVPNMVPFLLCFSFFSYRNTIADELFWNNVRKAGTRAFCCSFVFDVLGLLFLIYRGFTCGFERAVFEAGYVTIEEGLYWQYEFVMLFFIIGLELLLCVFSISMMRFKKREKKLLRGQE
;
A
#
# COMPACT_ATOMS: atom_id res chain seq x y z
N MET A 1 12.47 1.76 -44.91
CA MET A 1 11.88 0.78 -43.99
C MET A 1 12.68 0.61 -42.69
N GLU A 2 13.87 1.20 -42.60
CA GLU A 2 14.77 1.12 -41.40
C GLU A 2 14.40 2.03 -40.23
N ASP A 3 13.75 3.13 -40.49
CA ASP A 3 13.47 4.17 -39.49
C ASP A 3 12.49 3.70 -38.35
N LYS A 4 11.57 2.79 -38.67
CA LYS A 4 10.59 2.27 -37.68
C LYS A 4 11.24 1.39 -36.59
N LYS A 5 12.39 0.76 -36.87
CA LYS A 5 13.12 -0.05 -35.88
C LYS A 5 13.87 0.83 -34.89
N GLY A 6 14.43 1.94 -35.35
CA GLY A 6 15.09 2.94 -34.50
C GLY A 6 14.13 3.58 -33.51
N VAL A 7 13.00 4.09 -34.00
CA VAL A 7 11.95 4.74 -33.16
C VAL A 7 11.39 3.76 -32.11
N LYS A 8 11.11 2.50 -32.47
CA LYS A 8 10.67 1.47 -31.50
C LYS A 8 11.73 1.19 -30.41
N LYS A 9 13.02 1.24 -30.75
CA LYS A 9 14.11 1.04 -29.79
C LYS A 9 14.21 2.21 -28.80
N TYR A 10 14.00 3.45 -29.24
CA TYR A 10 14.00 4.64 -28.40
C TYR A 10 12.74 4.69 -27.53
N LEU A 11 11.56 4.41 -28.06
CA LEU A 11 10.32 4.35 -27.29
C LEU A 11 10.38 3.26 -26.21
N LYS A 12 10.95 2.09 -26.51
CA LYS A 12 11.15 1.00 -25.56
C LYS A 12 12.08 1.38 -24.39
N LYS A 13 12.95 2.38 -24.57
CA LYS A 13 13.84 2.89 -23.52
C LYS A 13 13.14 3.85 -22.55
N TRP A 14 12.11 4.57 -23.01
CA TRP A 14 11.39 5.57 -22.23
C TRP A 14 10.15 5.01 -21.51
N PHE A 15 9.43 4.08 -22.15
CA PHE A 15 8.27 3.46 -21.52
C PHE A 15 8.68 2.20 -20.76
N PRO A 16 8.26 2.06 -19.48
CA PRO A 16 8.53 0.86 -18.71
C PRO A 16 7.87 -0.35 -19.38
N GLN A 17 8.61 -1.45 -19.52
CA GLN A 17 8.08 -2.69 -20.11
C GLN A 17 7.04 -3.36 -19.22
N ASN A 18 7.07 -3.05 -17.92
CA ASN A 18 6.19 -3.63 -16.92
C ASN A 18 5.25 -2.56 -16.35
N PRO A 19 3.92 -2.71 -16.52
CA PRO A 19 2.95 -1.75 -16.04
C PRO A 19 2.99 -1.54 -14.52
N LEU A 20 3.42 -2.55 -13.74
CA LEU A 20 3.57 -2.42 -12.30
C LEU A 20 4.55 -1.31 -11.90
N SER A 21 5.54 -1.01 -12.75
CA SER A 21 6.52 0.04 -12.46
C SER A 21 5.92 1.44 -12.42
N TYR A 22 4.75 1.66 -13.04
CA TYR A 22 4.05 2.95 -12.95
C TYR A 22 3.60 3.28 -11.53
N PHE A 23 3.30 2.26 -10.71
CA PHE A 23 2.98 2.47 -9.31
C PHE A 23 4.16 3.07 -8.51
N GLY A 24 5.38 3.00 -9.03
CA GLY A 24 6.53 3.68 -8.45
C GLY A 24 6.34 5.20 -8.35
N TRP A 25 5.57 5.81 -9.25
CA TRP A 25 5.26 7.24 -9.21
C TRP A 25 4.47 7.66 -7.97
N LEU A 26 3.67 6.76 -7.40
CA LEU A 26 2.98 7.00 -6.13
C LEU A 26 3.96 7.25 -4.98
N GLY A 27 5.21 6.80 -5.10
CA GLY A 27 6.26 7.10 -4.13
C GLY A 27 6.52 8.60 -3.92
N PHE A 28 6.25 9.43 -4.93
CA PHE A 28 6.37 10.89 -4.79
C PHE A 28 5.36 11.47 -3.80
N LEU A 29 4.20 10.85 -3.62
CA LEU A 29 3.25 11.25 -2.56
C LEU A 29 3.89 11.12 -1.18
N GLY A 30 4.72 10.08 -0.98
CA GLY A 30 5.49 9.92 0.26
C GLY A 30 6.52 11.03 0.47
N VAL A 31 7.17 11.50 -0.61
CA VAL A 31 8.08 12.67 -0.55
C VAL A 31 7.31 13.94 -0.16
N PHE A 32 6.15 14.16 -0.77
CA PHE A 32 5.26 15.27 -0.37
C PHE A 32 4.85 15.14 1.10
N GLY A 33 4.54 13.92 1.57
CA GLY A 33 4.23 13.66 2.97
C GLY A 33 5.35 14.12 3.92
N LEU A 34 6.60 13.88 3.56
CA LEU A 34 7.76 14.36 4.33
C LEU A 34 7.90 15.88 4.28
N LEU A 35 7.72 16.49 3.10
CA LEU A 35 7.89 17.94 2.91
C LEU A 35 6.81 18.74 3.64
N PHE A 36 5.57 18.25 3.66
CA PHE A 36 4.43 18.94 4.26
C PHE A 36 4.06 18.43 5.66
N PHE A 37 4.93 17.60 6.26
CA PHE A 37 4.70 17.01 7.59
C PHE A 37 3.38 16.23 7.70
N VAL A 38 2.98 15.53 6.64
CA VAL A 38 1.80 14.65 6.62
C VAL A 38 2.27 13.19 6.78
N PRO A 39 2.36 12.68 8.04
CA PRO A 39 2.97 11.37 8.31
C PRO A 39 2.24 10.22 7.61
N ASN A 40 0.94 10.35 7.40
CA ASN A 40 0.11 9.33 6.74
C ASN A 40 0.46 9.09 5.25
N MET A 41 1.24 9.98 4.63
CA MET A 41 1.70 9.80 3.26
C MET A 41 3.09 9.15 3.17
N VAL A 42 3.84 9.08 4.27
CA VAL A 42 5.21 8.54 4.30
C VAL A 42 5.30 7.09 3.79
N PRO A 43 4.36 6.18 4.11
CA PRO A 43 4.39 4.81 3.61
C PRO A 43 4.36 4.66 2.09
N PHE A 44 3.86 5.68 1.36
CA PHE A 44 3.93 5.69 -0.10
C PHE A 44 5.37 5.68 -0.65
N LEU A 45 6.38 6.03 0.16
CA LEU A 45 7.79 5.86 -0.23
C LEU A 45 8.12 4.41 -0.61
N LEU A 46 7.43 3.42 -0.04
CA LEU A 46 7.60 2.01 -0.42
C LEU A 46 7.24 1.75 -1.88
N CYS A 47 6.40 2.60 -2.47
CA CYS A 47 6.03 2.48 -3.88
C CYS A 47 7.24 2.69 -4.81
N PHE A 48 8.30 3.39 -4.38
CA PHE A 48 9.54 3.47 -5.16
C PHE A 48 10.17 2.09 -5.44
N SER A 49 9.90 1.10 -4.61
CA SER A 49 10.35 -0.28 -4.86
C SER A 49 9.82 -0.84 -6.18
N PHE A 50 8.66 -0.35 -6.68
CA PHE A 50 8.08 -0.79 -7.94
C PHE A 50 8.89 -0.36 -9.17
N PHE A 51 9.69 0.70 -9.09
CA PHE A 51 10.62 1.04 -10.16
C PHE A 51 11.64 -0.07 -10.44
N SER A 52 11.94 -0.90 -9.45
CA SER A 52 12.85 -2.04 -9.63
C SER A 52 12.32 -3.10 -10.61
N TYR A 53 11.03 -3.07 -10.93
CA TYR A 53 10.37 -3.97 -11.88
C TYR A 53 10.31 -3.41 -13.30
N ARG A 54 10.81 -2.20 -13.55
CA ARG A 54 10.76 -1.53 -14.84
C ARG A 54 11.27 -2.40 -16.00
N ASN A 55 12.35 -3.14 -15.77
CA ASN A 55 13.00 -3.98 -16.76
C ASN A 55 12.64 -5.47 -16.63
N THR A 56 11.69 -5.82 -15.74
CA THR A 56 11.26 -7.20 -15.56
C THR A 56 10.21 -7.53 -16.60
N ILE A 57 10.38 -8.66 -17.30
CA ILE A 57 9.40 -9.14 -18.26
C ILE A 57 8.13 -9.53 -17.48
N ALA A 58 6.99 -8.99 -17.92
CA ALA A 58 5.70 -9.27 -17.31
C ALA A 58 5.11 -10.57 -17.89
N ASP A 59 5.76 -11.71 -17.60
CA ASP A 59 5.32 -13.04 -17.98
C ASP A 59 4.20 -13.58 -17.05
N GLU A 60 3.73 -14.77 -17.33
CA GLU A 60 2.68 -15.42 -16.54
C GLU A 60 3.12 -15.68 -15.10
N LEU A 61 4.38 -16.07 -14.89
CA LEU A 61 4.94 -16.30 -13.56
C LEU A 61 4.96 -15.00 -12.74
N PHE A 62 5.35 -13.90 -13.38
CA PHE A 62 5.34 -12.58 -12.76
C PHE A 62 3.92 -12.22 -12.29
N TRP A 63 2.91 -12.33 -13.18
CA TRP A 63 1.53 -12.02 -12.84
C TRP A 63 0.95 -12.93 -11.76
N ASN A 64 1.33 -14.20 -11.74
CA ASN A 64 0.96 -15.11 -10.68
C ASN A 64 1.54 -14.66 -9.31
N ASN A 65 2.79 -14.19 -9.30
CA ASN A 65 3.42 -13.64 -8.10
C ASN A 65 2.74 -12.35 -7.63
N VAL A 66 2.38 -11.46 -8.57
CA VAL A 66 1.60 -10.24 -8.29
C VAL A 66 0.25 -10.59 -7.64
N ARG A 67 -0.47 -11.57 -8.22
CA ARG A 67 -1.75 -12.04 -7.69
C ARG A 67 -1.61 -12.60 -6.28
N LYS A 68 -0.63 -13.47 -6.03
CA LYS A 68 -0.34 -14.02 -4.71
C LYS A 68 0.04 -12.95 -3.69
N ALA A 69 0.84 -11.95 -4.09
CA ALA A 69 1.19 -10.81 -3.24
C ALA A 69 -0.03 -9.97 -2.91
N GLY A 70 -0.86 -9.67 -3.91
CA GLY A 70 -2.10 -8.90 -3.74
C GLY A 70 -3.10 -9.60 -2.80
N THR A 71 -3.32 -10.91 -3.00
CA THR A 71 -4.21 -11.68 -2.11
C THR A 71 -3.73 -11.66 -0.66
N ARG A 72 -2.42 -11.82 -0.42
CA ARG A 72 -1.86 -11.77 0.94
C ARG A 72 -2.03 -10.40 1.57
N ALA A 73 -1.72 -9.34 0.81
CA ALA A 73 -1.85 -7.97 1.27
C ALA A 73 -3.31 -7.65 1.61
N PHE A 74 -4.24 -8.02 0.72
CA PHE A 74 -5.68 -7.84 0.94
C PHE A 74 -6.16 -8.59 2.18
N CYS A 75 -5.79 -9.87 2.35
CA CYS A 75 -6.21 -10.64 3.53
C CYS A 75 -5.67 -10.01 4.83
N CYS A 76 -4.41 -9.55 4.86
CA CYS A 76 -3.84 -8.91 6.03
C CYS A 76 -4.55 -7.60 6.36
N SER A 77 -4.78 -6.74 5.37
CA SER A 77 -5.49 -5.46 5.55
C SER A 77 -6.93 -5.71 5.98
N PHE A 78 -7.65 -6.64 5.32
CA PHE A 78 -9.02 -6.98 5.65
C PHE A 78 -9.18 -7.47 7.09
N VAL A 79 -8.29 -8.37 7.55
CA VAL A 79 -8.31 -8.85 8.95
C VAL A 79 -8.09 -7.69 9.91
N PHE A 80 -7.15 -6.79 9.61
CA PHE A 80 -6.89 -5.62 10.42
C PHE A 80 -8.12 -4.69 10.50
N ASP A 81 -8.77 -4.41 9.36
CA ASP A 81 -9.94 -3.55 9.29
C ASP A 81 -11.13 -4.15 10.03
N VAL A 82 -11.34 -5.49 9.92
CA VAL A 82 -12.39 -6.21 10.68
C VAL A 82 -12.12 -6.15 12.18
N LEU A 83 -10.88 -6.36 12.63
CA LEU A 83 -10.53 -6.23 14.04
C LEU A 83 -10.73 -4.80 14.55
N GLY A 84 -10.37 -3.80 13.75
CA GLY A 84 -10.62 -2.39 14.04
C GLY A 84 -12.11 -2.10 14.21
N LEU A 85 -12.95 -2.60 13.29
CA LEU A 85 -14.40 -2.48 13.37
C LEU A 85 -14.97 -3.14 14.62
N LEU A 86 -14.55 -4.37 14.93
CA LEU A 86 -14.98 -5.09 16.14
C LEU A 86 -14.58 -4.33 17.41
N PHE A 87 -13.39 -3.75 17.43
CA PHE A 87 -12.93 -2.91 18.53
C PHE A 87 -13.81 -1.66 18.71
N LEU A 88 -14.19 -0.99 17.62
CA LEU A 88 -15.07 0.17 17.65
C LEU A 88 -16.47 -0.21 18.15
N ILE A 89 -17.02 -1.35 17.70
CA ILE A 89 -18.29 -1.87 18.17
C ILE A 89 -18.22 -2.18 19.67
N TYR A 90 -17.17 -2.88 20.12
CA TYR A 90 -16.95 -3.19 21.53
C TYR A 90 -16.89 -1.92 22.38
N ARG A 91 -16.16 -0.90 21.96
CA ARG A 91 -16.07 0.40 22.63
C ARG A 91 -17.44 1.10 22.68
N GLY A 92 -18.20 1.06 21.60
CA GLY A 92 -19.55 1.62 21.55
C GLY A 92 -20.51 0.96 22.55
N PHE A 93 -20.43 -0.37 22.71
CA PHE A 93 -21.25 -1.10 23.66
C PHE A 93 -20.80 -0.94 25.11
N THR A 94 -19.50 -0.92 25.41
CA THR A 94 -18.99 -0.92 26.79
C THR A 94 -18.96 0.47 27.41
N CYS A 95 -18.70 1.50 26.62
CA CYS A 95 -18.57 2.86 27.14
C CYS A 95 -19.85 3.69 27.02
N GLY A 96 -20.92 3.17 26.37
CA GLY A 96 -22.08 3.96 26.04
C GLY A 96 -21.67 5.31 25.44
N PHE A 97 -22.15 5.67 24.30
CA PHE A 97 -21.69 6.87 23.57
C PHE A 97 -21.64 8.14 24.49
N GLU A 98 -22.65 8.29 25.36
CA GLU A 98 -22.74 9.41 26.29
C GLU A 98 -21.67 9.39 27.40
N ARG A 99 -21.30 8.20 27.92
CA ARG A 99 -20.24 8.07 28.92
C ARG A 99 -18.86 8.35 28.36
N ALA A 100 -18.56 7.86 27.18
CA ALA A 100 -17.28 8.11 26.53
C ALA A 100 -17.06 9.61 26.28
N VAL A 101 -18.10 10.32 25.86
CA VAL A 101 -18.07 11.78 25.66
C VAL A 101 -17.88 12.53 26.97
N PHE A 102 -18.55 12.09 28.03
CA PHE A 102 -18.51 12.75 29.33
C PHE A 102 -17.22 12.47 30.12
N GLU A 103 -16.71 11.20 30.07
CA GLU A 103 -15.47 10.82 30.77
C GLU A 103 -14.21 11.36 30.03
N ALA A 104 -14.30 11.59 28.72
CA ALA A 104 -13.21 12.21 27.96
C ALA A 104 -13.14 13.74 28.09
N GLY A 105 -14.08 14.34 28.86
CA GLY A 105 -14.09 15.78 29.13
C GLY A 105 -14.59 16.64 27.97
N TYR A 106 -15.27 16.04 27.00
CA TYR A 106 -15.85 16.77 25.87
C TYR A 106 -17.14 17.48 26.30
N VAL A 107 -17.20 18.76 26.01
CA VAL A 107 -18.32 19.63 26.44
C VAL A 107 -19.53 19.45 25.52
N THR A 108 -19.35 18.94 24.31
CA THR A 108 -20.42 18.80 23.31
C THR A 108 -20.42 17.41 22.63
N ILE A 109 -21.62 16.95 22.23
CA ILE A 109 -21.82 15.72 21.46
C ILE A 109 -21.07 15.81 20.11
N GLU A 110 -20.97 17.01 19.52
CA GLU A 110 -20.26 17.26 18.25
C GLU A 110 -18.77 16.96 18.36
N GLU A 111 -18.11 17.31 19.46
CA GLU A 111 -16.68 17.01 19.69
C GLU A 111 -16.45 15.50 19.82
N GLY A 112 -17.35 14.78 20.52
CA GLY A 112 -17.25 13.33 20.63
C GLY A 112 -17.43 12.60 19.29
N LEU A 113 -18.34 13.05 18.43
CA LEU A 113 -18.54 12.54 17.08
C LEU A 113 -17.32 12.82 16.19
N TYR A 114 -16.72 13.99 16.30
CA TYR A 114 -15.53 14.36 15.56
C TYR A 114 -14.36 13.41 15.85
N TRP A 115 -14.09 13.12 17.12
CA TRP A 115 -13.04 12.19 17.53
C TRP A 115 -13.29 10.75 17.06
N GLN A 116 -14.55 10.29 17.08
CA GLN A 116 -14.88 8.97 16.52
C GLN A 116 -14.62 8.91 15.02
N TYR A 117 -14.99 9.95 14.29
CA TYR A 117 -14.72 10.06 12.87
C TYR A 117 -13.22 10.03 12.55
N GLU A 118 -12.41 10.80 13.27
CA GLU A 118 -10.96 10.78 13.11
C GLU A 118 -10.36 9.40 13.38
N PHE A 119 -10.84 8.72 14.41
CA PHE A 119 -10.37 7.38 14.76
C PHE A 119 -10.70 6.35 13.67
N VAL A 120 -11.91 6.40 13.11
CA VAL A 120 -12.31 5.55 11.98
C VAL A 120 -11.41 5.84 10.76
N MET A 121 -11.22 7.11 10.42
CA MET A 121 -10.35 7.51 9.29
C MET A 121 -8.92 7.05 9.49
N LEU A 122 -8.38 7.14 10.70
CA LEU A 122 -7.04 6.64 11.04
C LEU A 122 -6.92 5.13 10.79
N PHE A 123 -7.92 4.32 11.19
CA PHE A 123 -7.92 2.88 10.93
C PHE A 123 -7.90 2.56 9.43
N PHE A 124 -8.70 3.24 8.63
CA PHE A 124 -8.69 3.06 7.18
C PHE A 124 -7.34 3.42 6.55
N ILE A 125 -6.71 4.50 7.00
CA ILE A 125 -5.40 4.91 6.51
C ILE A 125 -4.35 3.85 6.86
N ILE A 126 -4.31 3.38 8.10
CA ILE A 126 -3.38 2.32 8.54
C ILE A 126 -3.63 1.01 7.77
N GLY A 127 -4.88 0.64 7.52
CA GLY A 127 -5.24 -0.53 6.72
C GLY A 127 -4.68 -0.44 5.28
N LEU A 128 -4.81 0.71 4.64
CA LEU A 128 -4.25 0.97 3.30
C LEU A 128 -2.71 0.90 3.31
N GLU A 129 -2.07 1.49 4.31
CA GLU A 129 -0.62 1.44 4.48
C GLU A 129 -0.12 0.01 4.67
N LEU A 130 -0.82 -0.77 5.50
CA LEU A 130 -0.53 -2.19 5.71
C LEU A 130 -0.61 -2.98 4.41
N LEU A 131 -1.64 -2.72 3.59
CA LEU A 131 -1.80 -3.33 2.27
C LEU A 131 -0.59 -3.05 1.38
N LEU A 132 -0.15 -1.79 1.27
CA LEU A 132 1.01 -1.39 0.48
C LEU A 132 2.30 -2.03 1.01
N CYS A 133 2.51 -2.06 2.32
CA CYS A 133 3.66 -2.67 2.96
C CYS A 133 3.75 -4.18 2.68
N VAL A 134 2.66 -4.91 2.95
CA VAL A 134 2.62 -6.38 2.77
C VAL A 134 2.78 -6.75 1.30
N PHE A 135 2.17 -5.99 0.38
CA PHE A 135 2.31 -6.20 -1.05
C PHE A 135 3.77 -6.00 -1.49
N SER A 136 4.39 -4.87 -1.13
CA SER A 136 5.77 -4.54 -1.51
C SER A 136 6.76 -5.56 -0.95
N ILE A 137 6.63 -5.96 0.31
CA ILE A 137 7.48 -6.97 0.95
C ILE A 137 7.31 -8.33 0.27
N SER A 138 6.07 -8.73 -0.05
CA SER A 138 5.79 -10.01 -0.72
C SER A 138 6.42 -10.06 -2.10
N MET A 139 6.31 -8.99 -2.88
CA MET A 139 6.93 -8.89 -4.20
C MET A 139 8.46 -8.92 -4.12
N MET A 140 9.08 -8.24 -3.16
CA MET A 140 10.54 -8.31 -2.95
C MET A 140 11.01 -9.72 -2.58
N ARG A 141 10.24 -10.46 -1.76
CA ARG A 141 10.55 -11.85 -1.42
C ARG A 141 10.49 -12.77 -2.64
N PHE A 142 9.49 -12.62 -3.52
CA PHE A 142 9.41 -13.37 -4.76
C PHE A 142 10.62 -13.12 -5.65
N LYS A 143 11.01 -11.87 -5.86
CA LYS A 143 12.19 -11.50 -6.64
C LYS A 143 13.50 -12.10 -6.08
N LYS A 144 13.65 -12.14 -4.74
CA LYS A 144 14.81 -12.79 -4.09
C LYS A 144 14.84 -14.29 -4.33
N ARG A 145 13.69 -14.97 -4.28
CA ARG A 145 13.59 -16.42 -4.53
C ARG A 145 13.94 -16.76 -5.97
N GLU A 146 13.43 -15.99 -6.92
CA GLU A 146 13.70 -16.14 -8.33
C GLU A 146 15.21 -16.02 -8.63
N LYS A 147 15.87 -15.00 -8.06
CA LYS A 147 17.35 -14.87 -8.17
C LYS A 147 18.11 -16.04 -7.56
N LYS A 148 17.63 -16.64 -6.46
CA LYS A 148 18.28 -17.81 -5.86
C LYS A 148 18.16 -19.04 -6.75
N LEU A 149 17.00 -19.26 -7.38
CA LEU A 149 16.77 -20.38 -8.28
C LEU A 149 17.67 -20.30 -9.52
N LEU A 150 17.82 -19.11 -10.10
CA LEU A 150 18.70 -18.89 -11.25
C LEU A 150 20.18 -19.12 -10.91
N ARG A 151 20.64 -18.73 -9.73
CA ARG A 151 22.03 -18.97 -9.29
C ARG A 151 22.33 -20.42 -8.90
N GLY A 152 21.32 -21.19 -8.55
CA GLY A 152 21.50 -22.62 -8.22
C GLY A 152 21.49 -23.54 -9.44
N GLN A 153 21.30 -22.98 -10.64
CA GLN A 153 21.34 -23.70 -11.93
C GLN A 153 22.65 -23.47 -12.70
N GLU A 154 23.52 -22.57 -12.22
CA GLU A 154 24.90 -22.39 -12.67
C GLU A 154 25.85 -23.28 -11.85
#